data_85ed7c71f915ca9a5aacb4d6ac9a45d7
#
_entry.id   85ed7c71f915ca9a5aacb4d6ac9a45d7
#
_cell.length_a   1.000
_cell.length_b   1.000
_cell.length_c   1.000
_cell.angle_alpha   90.00
_cell.angle_beta   90.00
_cell.angle_gamma   90.00
#
_symmetry.space_group_name_H-M   'P 1'
#
loop_
_entity.id
_entity.type
_entity.pdbx_description
1 polymer ?
#
loop_
_entity_poly.entity_id
_entity_poly.type
_entity_poly.pdbx_seq_one_letter_code
_entity_poly.pdbx_strand_id
1 'polypeptide(L)'
;MKSPRLRLLSCLAVPLLAACAAEPSEMVAEVPPTYTCCEDLDVDKPYQPGQTLTVHWTVESPDEPGSTSPQVELTARLTGPYGTVDDLKAASAVPGLVTFTATPVRPTGTPGERPVSTIVIGPDAEPGFYDLVTSVIDGGNATSSGSSIVRVVPER
;
A
#
# COMPACT_ATOMS: atom_id res chain seq x y z
N MET A 1 -19.02 -42.21 -86.26
CA MET A 1 -18.76 -43.38 -85.40
C MET A 1 -18.72 -42.84 -83.97
N LYS A 2 -19.38 -43.49 -83.01
CA LYS A 2 -19.93 -42.97 -81.77
C LYS A 2 -18.87 -42.90 -80.64
N SER A 3 -18.75 -41.77 -80.03
CA SER A 3 -17.99 -41.59 -78.77
C SER A 3 -18.92 -41.81 -77.54
N PRO A 4 -18.55 -42.55 -76.54
CA PRO A 4 -19.27 -42.52 -75.26
C PRO A 4 -18.71 -41.52 -74.33
N ARG A 5 -19.61 -40.74 -73.76
CA ARG A 5 -19.32 -39.71 -72.74
C ARG A 5 -19.14 -40.38 -71.36
N LEU A 6 -17.98 -40.22 -70.77
CA LEU A 6 -17.70 -40.62 -69.40
C LEU A 6 -18.07 -39.44 -68.49
N ARG A 7 -19.04 -39.62 -67.59
CA ARG A 7 -19.44 -38.65 -66.57
C ARG A 7 -18.60 -38.93 -65.31
N LEU A 8 -17.73 -38.02 -64.98
CA LEU A 8 -17.07 -37.96 -63.67
C LEU A 8 -18.02 -37.32 -62.64
N LEU A 9 -18.45 -38.11 -61.69
CA LEU A 9 -19.04 -37.57 -60.45
C LEU A 9 -17.96 -37.03 -59.57
N SER A 10 -17.98 -35.70 -59.36
CA SER A 10 -17.10 -35.00 -58.40
C SER A 10 -17.79 -35.02 -57.03
N CYS A 11 -17.31 -35.85 -56.11
CA CYS A 11 -17.70 -35.78 -54.70
C CYS A 11 -16.99 -34.60 -54.03
N LEU A 12 -17.73 -33.53 -53.73
CA LEU A 12 -17.26 -32.46 -52.85
C LEU A 12 -17.31 -32.99 -51.41
N ALA A 13 -16.13 -33.23 -50.83
CA ALA A 13 -15.97 -33.43 -49.41
C ALA A 13 -15.79 -32.03 -48.76
N VAL A 14 -16.78 -31.62 -47.98
CA VAL A 14 -16.73 -30.42 -47.16
C VAL A 14 -16.06 -30.80 -45.83
N PRO A 15 -14.88 -30.24 -45.49
CA PRO A 15 -14.32 -30.39 -44.14
C PRO A 15 -15.11 -29.53 -43.17
N LEU A 16 -15.79 -30.11 -42.19
CA LEU A 16 -16.27 -29.39 -41.01
C LEU A 16 -15.05 -28.94 -40.18
N LEU A 17 -14.71 -27.70 -40.29
CA LEU A 17 -13.84 -27.02 -39.33
C LEU A 17 -14.63 -26.85 -38.04
N ALA A 18 -14.38 -27.70 -37.05
CA ALA A 18 -14.78 -27.49 -35.67
C ALA A 18 -13.92 -26.33 -35.13
N ALA A 19 -14.45 -25.10 -35.18
CA ALA A 19 -13.90 -23.98 -34.48
C ALA A 19 -14.11 -24.20 -32.96
N CYS A 20 -13.07 -24.65 -32.24
CA CYS A 20 -13.01 -24.51 -30.79
C CYS A 20 -13.01 -23.00 -30.51
N ALA A 21 -14.18 -22.47 -30.18
CA ALA A 21 -14.25 -21.17 -29.53
C ALA A 21 -13.59 -21.33 -28.14
N ALA A 22 -12.33 -20.93 -28.02
CA ALA A 22 -11.73 -20.67 -26.73
C ALA A 22 -12.49 -19.46 -26.16
N GLU A 23 -13.29 -19.70 -25.13
CA GLU A 23 -13.89 -18.63 -24.35
C GLU A 23 -12.72 -17.76 -23.82
N PRO A 24 -12.75 -16.43 -24.03
CA PRO A 24 -11.77 -15.57 -23.39
C PRO A 24 -11.98 -15.71 -21.87
N SER A 25 -11.02 -16.33 -21.20
CA SER A 25 -10.96 -16.26 -19.73
C SER A 25 -10.90 -14.77 -19.39
N GLU A 26 -12.00 -14.22 -18.89
CA GLU A 26 -11.99 -12.90 -18.28
C GLU A 26 -10.93 -12.96 -17.17
N MET A 27 -9.79 -12.32 -17.43
CA MET A 27 -8.83 -12.06 -16.37
C MET A 27 -9.53 -11.08 -15.41
N VAL A 28 -10.09 -11.64 -14.34
CA VAL A 28 -10.56 -10.84 -13.22
C VAL A 28 -9.34 -10.06 -12.74
N ALA A 29 -9.37 -8.75 -12.93
CA ALA A 29 -8.28 -7.89 -12.47
C ALA A 29 -8.25 -8.01 -10.94
N GLU A 30 -7.17 -8.58 -10.42
CA GLU A 30 -6.93 -8.74 -9.01
C GLU A 30 -6.82 -7.35 -8.38
N VAL A 31 -7.73 -7.00 -7.46
CA VAL A 31 -7.71 -5.72 -6.75
C VAL A 31 -6.70 -5.85 -5.61
N PRO A 32 -5.63 -5.05 -5.59
CA PRO A 32 -4.64 -5.14 -4.54
C PRO A 32 -5.22 -4.63 -3.20
N PRO A 33 -4.74 -5.15 -2.06
CA PRO A 33 -5.14 -4.66 -0.75
C PRO A 33 -4.73 -3.19 -0.58
N THR A 34 -5.60 -2.41 0.08
CA THR A 34 -5.33 -1.02 0.43
C THR A 34 -4.89 -0.94 1.88
N TYR A 35 -3.85 -0.15 2.14
CA TYR A 35 -3.31 0.07 3.47
C TYR A 35 -3.52 1.53 3.86
N THR A 36 -4.18 1.76 4.98
CA THR A 36 -4.41 3.09 5.55
C THR A 36 -3.85 3.17 6.96
N CYS A 37 -3.41 4.31 7.38
CA CYS A 37 -2.97 4.69 8.71
C CYS A 37 -3.74 5.96 9.08
N CYS A 38 -3.86 6.36 10.23
CA CYS A 38 -3.57 5.88 11.57
C CYS A 38 -4.89 5.91 12.34
N GLU A 39 -5.00 5.12 13.42
CA GLU A 39 -6.13 5.29 14.30
C GLU A 39 -6.00 6.62 15.07
N ASP A 40 -7.11 7.29 15.39
CA ASP A 40 -7.12 8.55 16.13
C ASP A 40 -6.35 8.45 17.45
N LEU A 41 -6.44 7.30 18.11
CA LEU A 41 -5.74 7.01 19.36
C LEU A 41 -4.21 7.01 19.24
N ASP A 42 -3.67 6.88 18.03
CA ASP A 42 -2.22 6.89 17.79
C ASP A 42 -1.66 8.31 17.77
N VAL A 43 -2.43 9.27 17.30
CA VAL A 43 -1.96 10.64 17.01
C VAL A 43 -2.54 11.70 17.92
N ASP A 44 -3.72 11.50 18.49
CA ASP A 44 -4.42 12.51 19.30
C ASP A 44 -3.86 12.67 20.73
N LYS A 45 -3.11 11.68 21.22
CA LYS A 45 -2.50 11.77 22.56
C LYS A 45 -1.13 12.46 22.50
N PRO A 46 -0.77 13.22 23.56
CA PRO A 46 0.59 13.72 23.68
C PRO A 46 1.55 12.59 24.07
N TYR A 47 2.77 12.68 23.56
CA TYR A 47 3.89 11.80 23.89
C TYR A 47 4.94 12.54 24.70
N GLN A 48 5.82 11.82 25.36
CA GLN A 48 6.98 12.34 26.06
C GLN A 48 8.28 11.79 25.45
N PRO A 49 9.40 12.47 25.59
CA PRO A 49 10.70 11.93 25.23
C PRO A 49 10.92 10.54 25.83
N GLY A 50 11.56 9.65 25.10
CA GLY A 50 11.76 8.25 25.49
C GLY A 50 10.57 7.31 25.29
N GLN A 51 9.39 7.83 24.98
CA GLN A 51 8.21 7.00 24.73
C GLN A 51 8.20 6.40 23.32
N THR A 52 7.42 5.35 23.17
CA THR A 52 7.20 4.71 21.88
C THR A 52 5.84 5.13 21.31
N LEU A 53 5.88 5.68 20.10
CA LEU A 53 4.70 5.90 19.26
C LEU A 53 4.40 4.61 18.50
N THR A 54 3.19 4.11 18.64
CA THR A 54 2.68 2.95 17.90
C THR A 54 1.74 3.44 16.81
N VAL A 55 1.95 2.98 15.60
CA VAL A 55 1.16 3.30 14.41
C VAL A 55 0.45 2.04 13.96
N HIS A 56 -0.88 2.03 14.04
CA HIS A 56 -1.70 0.91 13.60
C HIS A 56 -2.13 1.12 12.15
N TRP A 57 -1.97 0.07 11.34
CA TRP A 57 -2.38 0.06 9.95
C TRP A 57 -3.67 -0.73 9.78
N THR A 58 -4.60 -0.16 9.07
CA THR A 58 -5.80 -0.86 8.62
C THR A 58 -5.56 -1.42 7.23
N VAL A 59 -5.89 -2.69 7.05
CA VAL A 59 -5.77 -3.40 5.78
C VAL A 59 -7.18 -3.66 5.26
N GLU A 60 -7.51 -3.04 4.14
CA GLU A 60 -8.72 -3.33 3.38
C GLU A 60 -8.35 -4.28 2.24
N SER A 61 -8.60 -5.55 2.44
CA SER A 61 -8.43 -6.57 1.41
C SER A 61 -9.75 -6.77 0.69
N PRO A 62 -9.76 -6.90 -0.65
CA PRO A 62 -10.94 -7.39 -1.34
C PRO A 62 -11.28 -8.80 -0.83
N ASP A 63 -12.57 -9.12 -0.74
CA ASP A 63 -13.10 -10.37 -0.17
C ASP A 63 -12.70 -11.66 -0.95
N GLU A 64 -11.90 -11.56 -1.99
CA GLU A 64 -11.47 -12.67 -2.82
C GLU A 64 -10.17 -13.29 -2.32
N PRO A 65 -10.19 -14.61 -1.97
CA PRO A 65 -8.97 -15.32 -1.60
C PRO A 65 -8.15 -15.62 -2.86
N GLY A 66 -6.98 -15.01 -2.98
CA GLY A 66 -6.08 -15.33 -4.10
C GLY A 66 -5.11 -14.19 -4.45
N SER A 67 -5.29 -13.04 -3.87
CA SER A 67 -4.41 -11.90 -4.09
C SER A 67 -3.03 -12.18 -3.52
N THR A 68 -2.08 -12.52 -4.38
CA THR A 68 -0.67 -12.53 -4.00
C THR A 68 -0.32 -11.10 -3.64
N SER A 69 -0.12 -10.86 -2.37
CA SER A 69 0.26 -9.55 -1.86
C SER A 69 1.50 -9.07 -2.61
N PRO A 70 1.46 -7.94 -3.29
CA PRO A 70 2.67 -7.33 -3.83
C PRO A 70 3.67 -7.16 -2.68
N GLN A 71 4.94 -6.98 -3.01
CA GLN A 71 5.97 -6.72 -1.99
C GLN A 71 5.77 -5.33 -1.39
N VAL A 72 4.71 -5.21 -0.59
CA VAL A 72 4.37 -3.95 0.08
C VAL A 72 5.26 -3.78 1.30
N GLU A 73 5.74 -2.57 1.48
CA GLU A 73 6.49 -2.14 2.64
C GLU A 73 5.80 -0.89 3.24
N LEU A 74 5.44 -0.99 4.52
CA LEU A 74 4.83 0.10 5.28
C LEU A 74 5.92 0.80 6.06
N THR A 75 6.04 2.11 5.86
CA THR A 75 7.05 2.92 6.54
C THR A 75 6.40 4.05 7.33
N ALA A 76 7.02 4.41 8.44
CA ALA A 76 6.61 5.53 9.27
C ALA A 76 7.84 6.30 9.78
N ARG A 77 7.76 7.62 9.76
CA ARG A 77 8.81 8.50 10.29
C ARG A 77 8.17 9.70 10.99
N LEU A 78 8.81 10.15 12.04
CA LEU A 78 8.39 11.28 12.87
C LEU A 78 9.48 12.37 12.82
N THR A 79 9.18 13.53 12.27
CA THR A 79 10.14 14.63 12.07
C THR A 79 9.69 15.88 12.84
N GLY A 80 10.56 16.46 13.62
CA GLY A 80 10.32 17.67 14.42
C GLY A 80 11.55 18.02 15.27
N PRO A 81 11.44 18.95 16.25
CA PRO A 81 10.22 19.67 16.64
C PRO A 81 9.93 20.90 15.77
N TYR A 82 8.66 21.16 15.54
CA TYR A 82 8.17 22.45 15.04
C TYR A 82 7.57 23.24 16.21
N GLY A 83 7.80 24.55 16.25
CA GLY A 83 7.26 25.41 17.30
C GLY A 83 5.75 25.58 17.23
N THR A 84 5.21 25.60 16.01
CA THR A 84 3.77 25.74 15.75
C THR A 84 3.30 24.75 14.69
N VAL A 85 1.99 24.50 14.67
CA VAL A 85 1.34 23.69 13.62
C VAL A 85 1.46 24.36 12.25
N ASP A 86 1.47 25.68 12.21
CA ASP A 86 1.58 26.43 10.96
C ASP A 86 2.99 26.27 10.35
N ASP A 87 4.05 26.28 11.17
CA ASP A 87 5.41 26.00 10.71
C ASP A 87 5.54 24.60 10.16
N LEU A 88 4.92 23.62 10.83
CA LEU A 88 4.89 22.24 10.38
C LEU A 88 4.17 22.13 9.02
N LYS A 89 2.97 22.69 8.89
CA LYS A 89 2.19 22.66 7.64
C LYS A 89 2.87 23.40 6.49
N ALA A 90 3.61 24.45 6.80
CA ALA A 90 4.41 25.18 5.81
C ALA A 90 5.67 24.40 5.40
N ALA A 91 5.98 23.28 6.04
CA ALA A 91 7.24 22.54 5.89
C ALA A 91 8.46 23.47 6.02
N SER A 92 8.37 24.42 6.95
CA SER A 92 9.39 25.45 7.16
C SER A 92 10.74 24.80 7.50
N ALA A 93 11.80 25.31 6.91
CA ALA A 93 13.15 24.89 7.26
C ALA A 93 13.51 25.41 8.67
N VAL A 94 13.25 24.60 9.68
CA VAL A 94 13.55 24.90 11.08
C VAL A 94 14.89 24.25 11.44
N PRO A 95 15.85 24.97 12.02
CA PRO A 95 17.07 24.37 12.53
C PRO A 95 16.78 23.39 13.66
N GLY A 96 17.54 22.31 13.73
CA GLY A 96 17.44 21.34 14.84
C GLY A 96 16.35 20.28 14.66
N LEU A 97 15.70 20.18 13.49
CA LEU A 97 14.79 19.08 13.21
C LEU A 97 15.53 17.73 13.31
N VAL A 98 14.91 16.82 14.03
CA VAL A 98 15.35 15.40 14.13
C VAL A 98 14.29 14.50 13.53
N THR A 99 14.72 13.34 13.03
CA THR A 99 13.80 12.35 12.47
C THR A 99 13.99 11.00 13.17
N PHE A 100 12.90 10.48 13.70
CA PHE A 100 12.82 9.13 14.24
C PHE A 100 12.10 8.24 13.22
N THR A 101 12.64 7.08 12.93
CA THR A 101 12.12 6.20 11.86
C THR A 101 11.76 4.83 12.44
N ALA A 102 10.60 4.32 12.09
CA ALA A 102 10.23 2.94 12.38
C ALA A 102 11.01 1.97 11.49
N THR A 103 11.21 0.75 11.98
CA THR A 103 11.61 -0.36 11.11
C THR A 103 10.48 -0.61 10.12
N PRO A 104 10.76 -0.73 8.81
CA PRO A 104 9.75 -1.03 7.81
C PRO A 104 9.01 -2.34 8.13
N VAL A 105 7.70 -2.35 7.93
CA VAL A 105 6.83 -3.51 8.14
C VAL A 105 6.39 -4.05 6.79
N ARG A 106 6.52 -5.36 6.62
CA ARG A 106 6.07 -6.07 5.40
C ARG A 106 4.86 -6.92 5.75
N PRO A 107 3.65 -6.45 5.44
CA PRO A 107 2.44 -7.22 5.68
C PRO A 107 2.40 -8.46 4.80
N THR A 108 1.69 -9.48 5.26
CA THR A 108 1.50 -10.73 4.51
C THR A 108 0.32 -10.66 3.55
N GLY A 109 -0.52 -9.62 3.66
CA GLY A 109 -1.77 -9.47 2.91
C GLY A 109 -2.87 -10.41 3.38
N THR A 110 -2.71 -11.07 4.52
CA THR A 110 -3.72 -11.95 5.08
C THR A 110 -4.94 -11.14 5.53
N PRO A 111 -6.17 -11.53 5.17
CA PRO A 111 -7.37 -10.83 5.63
C PRO A 111 -7.42 -10.70 7.17
N GLY A 112 -7.68 -9.51 7.66
CA GLY A 112 -7.74 -9.21 9.09
C GLY A 112 -6.37 -9.01 9.75
N GLU A 113 -5.27 -9.03 9.00
CA GLU A 113 -3.95 -8.64 9.50
C GLU A 113 -3.99 -7.19 10.01
N ARG A 114 -3.29 -6.93 11.12
CA ARG A 114 -3.15 -5.59 11.70
C ARG A 114 -1.67 -5.25 11.85
N PRO A 115 -1.04 -4.79 10.79
CA PRO A 115 0.37 -4.40 10.85
C PRO A 115 0.57 -3.22 11.80
N VAL A 116 1.70 -3.21 12.48
CA VAL A 116 2.04 -2.17 13.46
C VAL A 116 3.45 -1.68 13.20
N SER A 117 3.61 -0.36 13.06
CA SER A 117 4.92 0.30 13.05
C SER A 117 5.18 0.96 14.41
N THR A 118 6.40 0.87 14.91
CA THR A 118 6.80 1.50 16.17
C THR A 118 7.94 2.48 15.95
N ILE A 119 7.79 3.68 16.50
CA ILE A 119 8.80 4.73 16.48
C ILE A 119 9.21 5.02 17.92
N VAL A 120 10.46 4.83 18.26
CA VAL A 120 11.00 5.26 19.57
C VAL A 120 11.36 6.74 19.46
N ILE A 121 10.66 7.56 20.22
CA ILE A 121 10.98 8.99 20.37
C ILE A 121 12.22 9.08 21.23
N GLY A 122 13.27 9.74 20.74
CA GLY A 122 14.52 9.85 21.47
C GLY A 122 14.33 10.47 22.85
N PRO A 123 15.15 10.08 23.84
CA PRO A 123 15.08 10.67 25.20
C PRO A 123 15.41 12.16 25.19
N ASP A 124 16.17 12.63 24.20
CA ASP A 124 16.56 14.04 24.05
C ASP A 124 15.62 14.79 23.08
N ALA A 125 14.46 14.21 22.73
CA ALA A 125 13.51 14.86 21.85
C ALA A 125 12.94 16.12 22.50
N GLU A 126 13.05 17.25 21.83
CA GLU A 126 12.52 18.52 22.33
C GLU A 126 10.98 18.55 22.22
N PRO A 127 10.29 19.18 23.19
CA PRO A 127 8.85 19.40 23.10
C PRO A 127 8.47 20.24 21.88
N GLY A 128 7.37 19.86 21.21
CA GLY A 128 6.90 20.56 20.02
C GLY A 128 5.91 19.72 19.22
N PHE A 129 5.67 20.16 18.01
CA PHE A 129 4.84 19.44 17.03
C PHE A 129 5.77 18.66 16.09
N TYR A 130 5.36 17.45 15.78
CA TYR A 130 6.10 16.55 14.90
C TYR A 130 5.21 16.10 13.75
N ASP A 131 5.78 16.02 12.56
CA ASP A 131 5.14 15.45 11.37
C ASP A 131 5.36 13.95 11.33
N LEU A 132 4.29 13.19 11.52
CA LEU A 132 4.29 11.75 11.31
C LEU A 132 3.94 11.48 9.85
N VAL A 133 4.93 11.14 9.06
CA VAL A 133 4.74 10.73 7.66
C VAL A 133 4.73 9.22 7.58
N THR A 134 3.64 8.68 7.01
CA THR A 134 3.48 7.26 6.73
C THR A 134 3.43 7.04 5.23
N SER A 135 3.99 5.94 4.77
CA SER A 135 3.99 5.62 3.34
C SER A 135 3.83 4.14 3.09
N VAL A 136 3.09 3.83 2.03
CA VAL A 136 2.96 2.50 1.45
C VAL A 136 3.86 2.45 0.22
N ILE A 137 4.80 1.53 0.21
CA ILE A 137 5.77 1.34 -0.88
C ILE A 137 5.47 0.00 -1.54
N ASP A 138 5.29 0.01 -2.84
CA ASP A 138 5.09 -1.20 -3.65
C ASP A 138 6.14 -1.25 -4.76
N GLY A 139 6.87 -2.37 -4.85
CA GLY A 139 7.93 -2.53 -5.83
C GLY A 139 9.01 -1.44 -5.78
N GLY A 140 9.23 -0.80 -4.62
CA GLY A 140 10.20 0.29 -4.42
C GLY A 140 9.67 1.70 -4.73
N ASN A 141 8.41 1.83 -5.12
CA ASN A 141 7.76 3.12 -5.36
C ASN A 141 6.71 3.42 -4.28
N ALA A 142 6.67 4.66 -3.78
CA ALA A 142 5.61 5.08 -2.89
C ALA A 142 4.29 5.17 -3.67
N THR A 143 3.30 4.38 -3.28
CA THR A 143 1.96 4.35 -3.90
C THR A 143 0.97 5.21 -3.13
N SER A 144 1.19 5.39 -1.84
CA SER A 144 0.37 6.23 -0.97
C SER A 144 1.22 6.80 0.15
N SER A 145 0.90 8.01 0.60
CA SER A 145 1.51 8.62 1.77
C SER A 145 0.49 9.48 2.51
N GLY A 146 0.62 9.51 3.83
CA GLY A 146 -0.18 10.34 4.73
C GLY A 146 0.71 11.13 5.68
N SER A 147 0.16 12.22 6.22
CA SER A 147 0.81 13.03 7.23
C SER A 147 -0.17 13.28 8.38
N SER A 148 0.31 13.14 9.61
CA SER A 148 -0.45 13.40 10.84
C SER A 148 0.42 14.20 11.81
N ILE A 149 -0.22 15.02 12.65
CA ILE A 149 0.49 15.84 13.62
C ILE A 149 0.55 15.12 14.96
N VAL A 150 1.75 14.92 15.47
CA VAL A 150 1.99 14.33 16.80
C VAL A 150 2.56 15.41 17.71
N ARG A 151 2.09 15.47 18.95
CA ARG A 151 2.58 16.41 19.95
C ARG A 151 3.51 15.72 20.95
N VAL A 152 4.72 16.22 21.09
CA VAL A 152 5.64 15.85 22.17
C VAL A 152 5.60 16.93 23.23
N VAL A 153 5.44 16.52 24.49
CA VAL A 153 5.36 17.40 25.68
C VAL A 153 6.52 17.10 26.63
N PRO A 154 6.91 18.06 27.49
CA PRO A 154 7.95 17.82 28.48
C PRO A 154 7.61 16.66 29.42
N GLU A 155 8.63 15.98 29.93
CA GLU A 155 8.45 15.10 31.08
C GLU A 155 7.90 15.90 32.28
N ARG A 156 7.05 15.27 33.06
CA ARG A 156 6.49 15.88 34.29
C ARG A 156 7.35 15.54 35.51
#